data_8d5d3e4362c763c438bbab9c4100dcd9
#
_entry.id   8d5d3e4362c763c438bbab9c4100dcd9
#
_cell.length_a   1.000
_cell.length_b   1.000
_cell.length_c   1.000
_cell.angle_alpha   90.00
_cell.angle_beta   90.00
_cell.angle_gamma   90.00
#
_symmetry.space_group_name_H-M   'P 1'
#
loop_
_entity.id
_entity.type
_entity.pdbx_description
1 polymer ?
#
loop_
_entity_poly.entity_id
_entity_poly.type
_entity_poly.pdbx_seq_one_letter_code
_entity_poly.pdbx_strand_id
1 'polypeptide(L)'
;MASTHDRIPGSPPSLPRYQPLRLREEARRHIVVVQAGALAKIAAFIATLPAERDQSTLLVQGDLCATARAASFFPARDALERHLLAILDRAAIGLRLYVCGDEAFIWYIRRLACDAGLLPEEISAELDGAPRTVYCVHCSVSHVYDALPEVECASCGINLGVRQHFSRRVGAYLGVCADPDRPYQEPRA
;
A
#
# COMPACT_ATOMS: atom_id res chain seq x y z
N MET A 1 -21.37 13.88 -13.20
CA MET A 1 -21.69 12.48 -13.61
C MET A 1 -20.88 11.58 -12.69
N ALA A 2 -21.54 10.84 -11.81
CA ALA A 2 -20.89 10.01 -10.81
C ALA A 2 -20.23 8.81 -11.49
N SER A 3 -18.92 8.64 -11.28
CA SER A 3 -18.15 7.48 -11.72
C SER A 3 -18.69 6.24 -10.98
N THR A 4 -19.42 5.41 -11.68
CA THR A 4 -19.87 4.10 -11.21
C THR A 4 -18.62 3.25 -10.96
N HIS A 5 -18.24 3.11 -9.70
CA HIS A 5 -17.22 2.15 -9.27
C HIS A 5 -17.74 0.75 -9.60
N ASP A 6 -17.11 0.12 -10.58
CA ASP A 6 -17.38 -1.26 -10.99
C ASP A 6 -17.11 -2.20 -9.81
N ARG A 7 -18.16 -2.56 -9.07
CA ARG A 7 -18.06 -3.54 -7.98
C ARG A 7 -17.97 -4.91 -8.62
N ILE A 8 -16.87 -5.63 -8.37
CA ILE A 8 -16.80 -7.05 -8.67
C ILE A 8 -17.92 -7.72 -7.88
N PRO A 9 -18.89 -8.40 -8.55
CA PRO A 9 -19.99 -9.08 -7.85
C PRO A 9 -19.41 -10.07 -6.83
N GLY A 10 -19.86 -9.97 -5.57
CA GLY A 10 -19.47 -10.89 -4.50
C GLY A 10 -18.26 -10.49 -3.64
N SER A 11 -17.53 -9.41 -3.96
CA SER A 11 -16.45 -8.94 -3.08
C SER A 11 -17.02 -8.19 -1.87
N PRO A 12 -16.64 -8.53 -0.63
CA PRO A 12 -16.99 -7.76 0.54
C PRO A 12 -16.57 -6.29 0.36
N PRO A 13 -17.41 -5.31 0.75
CA PRO A 13 -17.13 -3.88 0.52
C PRO A 13 -15.88 -3.38 1.26
N SER A 14 -15.38 -4.14 2.22
CA SER A 14 -14.21 -3.79 3.03
C SER A 14 -12.86 -4.20 2.43
N LEU A 15 -12.83 -5.09 1.43
CA LEU A 15 -11.56 -5.51 0.85
C LEU A 15 -10.94 -4.39 0.01
N PRO A 16 -9.61 -4.18 0.12
CA PRO A 16 -8.91 -3.24 -0.73
C PRO A 16 -8.91 -3.75 -2.18
N ARG A 17 -8.93 -2.81 -3.11
CA ARG A 17 -8.86 -3.11 -4.54
C ARG A 17 -7.63 -2.45 -5.10
N TYR A 18 -6.82 -3.23 -5.79
CA TYR A 18 -5.62 -2.79 -6.48
C TYR A 18 -5.82 -2.97 -7.97
N GLN A 19 -5.36 -2.01 -8.76
CA GLN A 19 -5.42 -2.05 -10.21
C GLN A 19 -4.08 -1.63 -10.78
N PRO A 20 -3.71 -2.07 -11.99
CA PRO A 20 -2.54 -1.55 -12.68
C PRO A 20 -2.57 -0.03 -12.72
N LEU A 21 -1.42 0.60 -12.45
CA LEU A 21 -1.30 2.06 -12.48
C LEU A 21 -1.57 2.59 -13.88
N ARG A 22 -2.34 3.67 -13.95
CA ARG A 22 -2.65 4.40 -15.19
C ARG A 22 -2.40 5.88 -14.97
N LEU A 23 -1.75 6.53 -15.94
CA LEU A 23 -1.51 7.95 -15.90
C LEU A 23 -2.84 8.71 -15.91
N ARG A 24 -2.96 9.71 -15.06
CA ARG A 24 -4.06 10.67 -15.03
C ARG A 24 -3.63 11.92 -15.78
N GLU A 25 -4.00 12.01 -17.04
CA GLU A 25 -3.56 13.07 -17.96
C GLU A 25 -4.01 14.48 -17.50
N GLU A 26 -5.10 14.55 -16.75
CA GLU A 26 -5.61 15.79 -16.15
C GLU A 26 -4.75 16.32 -15.00
N ALA A 27 -3.80 15.52 -14.50
CA ALA A 27 -2.96 15.92 -13.38
C ALA A 27 -1.83 16.86 -13.84
N ARG A 28 -1.53 17.83 -13.00
CA ARG A 28 -0.41 18.78 -13.21
C ARG A 28 0.90 18.25 -12.68
N ARG A 29 0.84 17.37 -11.68
CA ARG A 29 2.01 16.79 -11.02
C ARG A 29 1.78 15.33 -10.65
N HIS A 30 2.77 14.50 -10.93
CA HIS A 30 2.76 13.08 -10.69
C HIS A 30 3.87 12.72 -9.69
N ILE A 31 3.51 12.08 -8.58
CA ILE A 31 4.47 11.52 -7.63
C ILE A 31 4.31 10.01 -7.64
N VAL A 32 5.37 9.29 -7.91
CA VAL A 32 5.40 7.82 -7.85
C VAL A 32 6.25 7.42 -6.66
N VAL A 33 5.70 6.60 -5.79
CA VAL A 33 6.37 6.02 -4.62
C VAL A 33 6.34 4.52 -4.75
N VAL A 34 7.49 3.89 -4.84
CA VAL A 34 7.59 2.46 -5.17
C VAL A 34 8.66 1.76 -4.32
N GLN A 35 8.39 0.51 -3.94
CA GLN A 35 9.44 -0.36 -3.41
C GLN A 35 10.37 -0.82 -4.55
N ALA A 36 11.68 -0.90 -4.29
CA ALA A 36 12.68 -1.25 -5.30
C ALA A 36 12.38 -2.57 -6.02
N GLY A 37 11.88 -3.58 -5.29
CA GLY A 37 11.45 -4.86 -5.86
C GLY A 37 10.31 -4.78 -6.87
N ALA A 38 9.45 -3.76 -6.75
CA ALA A 38 8.28 -3.55 -7.61
C ALA A 38 8.57 -2.67 -8.85
N LEU A 39 9.77 -2.12 -8.99
CA LEU A 39 10.13 -1.23 -10.12
C LEU A 39 9.90 -1.87 -11.49
N ALA A 40 10.29 -3.13 -11.64
CA ALA A 40 10.13 -3.85 -12.91
C ALA A 40 8.64 -3.99 -13.31
N LYS A 41 7.77 -4.19 -12.33
CA LYS A 41 6.33 -4.34 -12.55
C LYS A 41 5.70 -3.09 -13.15
N ILE A 42 6.11 -1.90 -12.68
CA ILE A 42 5.54 -0.63 -13.15
C ILE A 42 6.42 0.09 -14.18
N ALA A 43 7.42 -0.56 -14.77
CA ALA A 43 8.35 0.05 -15.72
C ALA A 43 7.62 0.69 -16.93
N ALA A 44 6.60 -0.01 -17.46
CA ALA A 44 5.77 0.51 -18.55
C ALA A 44 5.00 1.78 -18.13
N PHE A 45 4.47 1.82 -16.91
CA PHE A 45 3.81 3.01 -16.37
C PHE A 45 4.81 4.16 -16.19
N ILE A 46 6.00 3.91 -15.63
CA ILE A 46 7.05 4.93 -15.46
C ILE A 46 7.42 5.56 -16.81
N ALA A 47 7.43 4.77 -17.88
CA ALA A 47 7.73 5.27 -19.24
C ALA A 47 6.65 6.22 -19.81
N THR A 48 5.43 6.23 -19.23
CA THR A 48 4.35 7.15 -19.63
C THR A 48 4.39 8.49 -18.89
N LEU A 49 5.22 8.61 -17.86
CA LEU A 49 5.31 9.84 -17.07
C LEU A 49 5.94 10.99 -17.88
N PRO A 50 5.48 12.24 -17.69
CA PRO A 50 6.16 13.40 -18.23
C PRO A 50 7.64 13.43 -17.85
N ALA A 51 8.49 13.79 -18.80
CA ALA A 51 9.96 13.82 -18.62
C ALA A 51 10.44 14.99 -17.76
N GLU A 52 9.64 16.03 -17.64
CA GLU A 52 9.95 17.25 -16.89
C GLU A 52 9.93 16.95 -15.38
N ARG A 53 11.01 17.31 -14.69
CA ARG A 53 11.19 17.03 -13.25
C ARG A 53 10.22 17.77 -12.33
N ASP A 54 9.68 18.88 -12.77
CA ASP A 54 8.66 19.64 -12.06
C ASP A 54 7.27 19.00 -12.18
N GLN A 55 7.04 18.19 -13.21
CA GLN A 55 5.79 17.46 -13.43
C GLN A 55 5.81 16.05 -12.86
N SER A 56 6.98 15.39 -12.81
CA SER A 56 7.09 13.99 -12.36
C SER A 56 8.22 13.79 -11.35
N THR A 57 7.93 13.06 -10.30
CA THR A 57 8.90 12.69 -9.25
C THR A 57 8.78 11.19 -8.97
N LEU A 58 9.90 10.46 -9.03
CA LEU A 58 9.99 9.03 -8.71
C LEU A 58 10.79 8.83 -7.43
N LEU A 59 10.15 8.32 -6.40
CA LEU A 59 10.72 8.01 -5.09
C LEU A 59 10.75 6.49 -4.92
N VAL A 60 11.90 5.93 -4.64
CA VAL A 60 12.11 4.48 -4.51
C VAL A 60 12.56 4.14 -3.10
N GLN A 61 11.80 3.29 -2.40
CA GLN A 61 12.19 2.73 -1.13
C GLN A 61 13.05 1.48 -1.37
N GLY A 62 14.30 1.52 -0.97
CA GLY A 62 15.27 0.45 -1.13
C GLY A 62 16.60 0.96 -1.65
N ASP A 63 17.51 0.04 -1.95
CA ASP A 63 18.84 0.34 -2.41
C ASP A 63 18.86 0.82 -3.87
N LEU A 64 19.93 1.55 -4.21
CA LEU A 64 20.14 2.10 -5.53
C LEU A 64 20.16 0.99 -6.59
N CYS A 65 19.25 1.08 -7.56
CA CYS A 65 19.22 0.21 -8.72
C CYS A 65 19.61 0.99 -9.97
N ALA A 66 20.48 0.43 -10.79
CA ALA A 66 21.09 1.09 -11.95
C ALA A 66 20.08 1.48 -13.07
N THR A 67 18.85 0.98 -13.00
CA THR A 67 17.84 1.11 -14.08
C THR A 67 16.98 2.36 -14.03
N ALA A 68 17.02 3.15 -12.95
CA ALA A 68 16.12 4.31 -12.79
C ALA A 68 16.92 5.64 -12.70
N ARG A 69 17.33 6.18 -13.84
CA ARG A 69 18.20 7.38 -13.93
C ARG A 69 17.63 8.68 -13.34
N ALA A 70 16.33 8.78 -13.12
CA ALA A 70 15.68 10.00 -12.60
C ALA A 70 15.03 9.80 -11.22
N ALA A 71 15.30 8.67 -10.54
CA ALA A 71 14.71 8.33 -9.26
C ALA A 71 15.54 8.83 -8.08
N SER A 72 14.86 9.19 -6.99
CA SER A 72 15.47 9.37 -5.67
C SER A 72 15.32 8.09 -4.87
N PHE A 73 16.43 7.54 -4.38
CA PHE A 73 16.45 6.28 -3.63
C PHE A 73 16.58 6.54 -2.14
N PHE A 74 15.83 5.78 -1.36
CA PHE A 74 15.75 5.89 0.09
C PHE A 74 15.90 4.49 0.72
N PRO A 75 17.08 4.12 1.22
CA PRO A 75 17.27 2.83 1.91
C PRO A 75 16.39 2.72 3.16
N ALA A 76 16.24 3.83 3.89
CA ALA A 76 15.44 3.89 5.11
C ALA A 76 14.04 4.49 4.85
N ARG A 77 13.02 3.88 5.44
CA ARG A 77 11.61 4.30 5.30
C ARG A 77 11.38 5.72 5.82
N ASP A 78 11.99 6.08 6.95
CA ASP A 78 11.85 7.41 7.56
C ASP A 78 12.44 8.54 6.68
N ALA A 79 13.48 8.24 5.91
CA ALA A 79 14.05 9.18 4.95
C ALA A 79 13.08 9.41 3.77
N LEU A 80 12.46 8.35 3.25
CA LEU A 80 11.41 8.44 2.25
C LEU A 80 10.22 9.26 2.76
N GLU A 81 9.76 8.97 3.99
CA GLU A 81 8.65 9.68 4.63
C GLU A 81 8.90 11.17 4.70
N ARG A 82 10.03 11.59 5.30
CA ARG A 82 10.39 13.02 5.40
C ARG A 82 10.42 13.70 4.04
N HIS A 83 10.96 13.02 3.04
CA HIS A 83 11.05 13.58 1.69
C HIS A 83 9.68 13.71 1.03
N LEU A 84 8.85 12.67 1.14
CA LEU A 84 7.48 12.69 0.61
C LEU A 84 6.66 13.79 1.28
N LEU A 85 6.70 13.91 2.62
CA LEU A 85 5.98 14.96 3.35
C LEU A 85 6.44 16.36 2.92
N ALA A 86 7.74 16.58 2.72
CA ALA A 86 8.26 17.86 2.25
C ALA A 86 7.78 18.23 0.83
N ILE A 87 7.50 17.22 -0.03
CA ILE A 87 6.89 17.45 -1.34
C ILE A 87 5.40 17.76 -1.19
N LEU A 88 4.68 17.00 -0.34
CA LEU A 88 3.23 17.16 -0.15
C LEU A 88 2.89 18.51 0.51
N ASP A 89 3.70 18.98 1.45
CA ASP A 89 3.54 20.28 2.12
C ASP A 89 3.56 21.48 1.13
N ARG A 90 4.23 21.30 -0.01
CA ARG A 90 4.33 22.32 -1.07
C ARG A 90 3.43 22.01 -2.26
N ALA A 91 2.60 20.99 -2.15
CA ALA A 91 1.80 20.53 -3.27
C ALA A 91 0.65 21.50 -3.59
N ALA A 92 0.50 21.79 -4.88
CA ALA A 92 -0.65 22.52 -5.39
C ALA A 92 -1.75 21.56 -5.83
N ILE A 93 -2.96 22.08 -6.03
CA ILE A 93 -4.09 21.34 -6.61
C ILE A 93 -3.70 20.72 -7.96
N GLY A 94 -4.12 19.48 -8.17
CA GLY A 94 -3.84 18.73 -9.39
C GLY A 94 -2.67 17.75 -9.27
N LEU A 95 -2.21 17.46 -8.03
CA LEU A 95 -1.27 16.38 -7.76
C LEU A 95 -1.97 15.02 -7.80
N ARG A 96 -1.28 14.00 -8.33
CA ARG A 96 -1.66 12.58 -8.24
C ARG A 96 -0.51 11.77 -7.68
N LEU A 97 -0.83 10.93 -6.70
CA LEU A 97 0.10 10.01 -6.07
C LEU A 97 -0.16 8.59 -6.58
N TYR A 98 0.91 7.93 -7.00
CA TYR A 98 0.91 6.54 -7.45
C TYR A 98 1.81 5.73 -6.53
N VAL A 99 1.29 4.63 -6.00
CA VAL A 99 2.02 3.80 -5.04
C VAL A 99 2.10 2.36 -5.55
N CYS A 100 3.28 1.75 -5.53
CA CYS A 100 3.45 0.33 -5.86
C CYS A 100 4.40 -0.35 -4.87
N GLY A 101 3.98 -1.50 -4.37
CA GLY A 101 4.72 -2.31 -3.42
C GLY A 101 3.82 -3.33 -2.73
N ASP A 102 4.29 -3.89 -1.62
CA ASP A 102 3.48 -4.76 -0.78
C ASP A 102 2.33 -3.98 -0.10
N GLU A 103 1.36 -4.72 0.42
CA GLU A 103 0.15 -4.13 1.00
C GLU A 103 0.45 -3.22 2.21
N ALA A 104 1.41 -3.62 3.06
CA ALA A 104 1.81 -2.81 4.22
C ALA A 104 2.42 -1.46 3.80
N PHE A 105 3.26 -1.48 2.77
CA PHE A 105 3.85 -0.28 2.19
C PHE A 105 2.79 0.64 1.56
N ILE A 106 1.90 0.08 0.76
CA ILE A 106 0.81 0.85 0.12
C ILE A 106 -0.02 1.58 1.17
N TRP A 107 -0.48 0.87 2.21
CA TRP A 107 -1.32 1.47 3.24
C TRP A 107 -0.58 2.45 4.15
N TYR A 108 0.70 2.21 4.38
CA TYR A 108 1.56 3.17 5.08
C TYR A 108 1.65 4.51 4.30
N ILE A 109 2.00 4.45 3.01
CA ILE A 109 2.11 5.65 2.16
C ILE A 109 0.76 6.34 1.97
N ARG A 110 -0.33 5.57 1.77
CA ARG A 110 -1.69 6.14 1.66
C ARG A 110 -2.10 6.90 2.90
N ARG A 111 -1.87 6.33 4.09
CA ARG A 111 -2.17 7.01 5.35
C ARG A 111 -1.38 8.29 5.47
N LEU A 112 -0.08 8.24 5.25
CA LEU A 112 0.81 9.40 5.29
C LEU A 112 0.33 10.52 4.35
N ALA A 113 -0.04 10.16 3.13
CA ALA A 113 -0.52 11.12 2.13
C ALA A 113 -1.90 11.72 2.49
N CYS A 114 -2.82 10.90 3.01
CA CYS A 114 -4.12 11.39 3.47
C CYS A 114 -3.98 12.31 4.69
N ASP A 115 -3.10 11.97 5.64
CA ASP A 115 -2.80 12.81 6.82
C ASP A 115 -2.17 14.15 6.40
N ALA A 116 -1.44 14.17 5.27
CA ALA A 116 -0.90 15.38 4.64
C ALA A 116 -1.92 16.13 3.76
N GLY A 117 -3.19 15.68 3.69
CA GLY A 117 -4.29 16.37 3.03
C GLY A 117 -4.67 15.86 1.63
N LEU A 118 -4.05 14.82 1.09
CA LEU A 118 -4.49 14.22 -0.17
C LEU A 118 -5.82 13.47 0.03
N LEU A 119 -6.70 13.60 -0.96
CA LEU A 119 -7.93 12.82 -1.01
C LEU A 119 -7.63 11.37 -1.43
N PRO A 120 -8.39 10.37 -0.95
CA PRO A 120 -8.22 8.98 -1.35
C PRO A 120 -8.29 8.75 -2.87
N GLU A 121 -9.07 9.56 -3.59
CA GLU A 121 -9.25 9.54 -5.05
C GLU A 121 -8.04 10.08 -5.81
N GLU A 122 -7.17 10.81 -5.15
CA GLU A 122 -5.92 11.34 -5.70
C GLU A 122 -4.78 10.33 -5.62
N ILE A 123 -5.03 9.16 -4.96
CA ILE A 123 -4.04 8.12 -4.72
C ILE A 123 -4.43 6.85 -5.47
N SER A 124 -3.62 6.46 -6.44
CA SER A 124 -3.71 5.17 -7.15
C SER A 124 -2.70 4.19 -6.57
N ALA A 125 -3.09 2.92 -6.45
CA ALA A 125 -2.20 1.91 -5.88
C ALA A 125 -2.24 0.61 -6.70
N GLU A 126 -1.07 0.03 -6.91
CA GLU A 126 -0.87 -1.28 -7.51
C GLU A 126 -0.11 -2.19 -6.55
N LEU A 127 -0.70 -3.35 -6.25
CA LEU A 127 -0.13 -4.31 -5.32
C LEU A 127 0.99 -5.12 -5.99
N ASP A 128 2.12 -5.24 -5.31
CA ASP A 128 3.19 -6.16 -5.65
C ASP A 128 3.44 -7.12 -4.49
N GLY A 129 3.22 -8.41 -4.72
CA GLY A 129 3.35 -9.45 -3.71
C GLY A 129 2.01 -9.97 -3.17
N ALA A 130 2.09 -11.11 -2.47
CA ALA A 130 0.96 -11.81 -1.87
C ALA A 130 0.83 -11.66 -0.34
N PRO A 131 1.89 -11.31 0.42
CA PRO A 131 1.81 -11.20 1.88
C PRO A 131 0.74 -10.20 2.33
N ARG A 132 0.09 -10.51 3.46
CA ARG A 132 -0.97 -9.69 4.06
C ARG A 132 -0.57 -9.20 5.44
N THR A 133 -0.92 -7.98 5.76
CA THR A 133 -0.83 -7.49 7.14
C THR A 133 -2.06 -7.93 7.91
N VAL A 134 -1.86 -8.68 9.00
CA VAL A 134 -2.93 -9.15 9.88
C VAL A 134 -2.78 -8.48 11.24
N TYR A 135 -3.86 -7.83 11.68
CA TYR A 135 -3.98 -7.21 13.00
C TYR A 135 -4.63 -8.20 13.96
N CYS A 136 -3.90 -8.61 14.97
CA CYS A 136 -4.42 -9.45 16.04
C CYS A 136 -5.33 -8.64 16.96
N VAL A 137 -6.62 -8.97 17.02
CA VAL A 137 -7.57 -8.26 17.90
C VAL A 137 -7.34 -8.55 19.37
N HIS A 138 -6.62 -9.64 19.73
CA HIS A 138 -6.33 -10.03 21.11
C HIS A 138 -5.20 -9.19 21.71
N CYS A 139 -4.05 -9.06 21.03
CA CYS A 139 -2.90 -8.31 21.57
C CYS A 139 -2.68 -6.94 20.90
N SER A 140 -3.51 -6.58 19.91
CA SER A 140 -3.47 -5.29 19.21
C SER A 140 -2.17 -5.04 18.41
N VAL A 141 -1.46 -6.10 18.01
CA VAL A 141 -0.24 -6.03 17.21
C VAL A 141 -0.50 -6.49 15.79
N SER A 142 0.15 -5.86 14.81
CA SER A 142 0.08 -6.26 13.40
C SER A 142 1.37 -6.95 12.96
N HIS A 143 1.23 -8.03 12.20
CA HIS A 143 2.33 -8.76 11.58
C HIS A 143 2.03 -9.05 10.12
N VAL A 144 3.08 -9.27 9.33
CA VAL A 144 2.96 -9.69 7.93
C VAL A 144 3.01 -11.21 7.86
N TYR A 145 2.04 -11.80 7.15
CA TYR A 145 1.94 -13.23 6.92
C TYR A 145 1.70 -13.51 5.44
N ASP A 146 1.97 -14.75 5.05
CA ASP A 146 1.46 -15.26 3.77
C ASP A 146 -0.07 -15.23 3.77
N ALA A 147 -0.67 -15.27 2.59
CA ALA A 147 -2.12 -15.15 2.41
C ALA A 147 -2.87 -16.43 2.84
N LEU A 148 -2.65 -16.87 4.08
CA LEU A 148 -3.29 -18.04 4.68
C LEU A 148 -4.61 -17.66 5.36
N PRO A 149 -5.58 -18.61 5.45
CA PRO A 149 -6.85 -18.37 6.15
C PRO A 149 -6.70 -18.35 7.67
N GLU A 150 -5.72 -19.07 8.22
CA GLU A 150 -5.37 -19.10 9.63
C GLU A 150 -3.88 -18.92 9.82
N VAL A 151 -3.49 -18.18 10.87
CA VAL A 151 -2.09 -17.91 11.23
C VAL A 151 -1.94 -17.85 12.74
N GLU A 152 -0.78 -18.24 13.25
CA GLU A 152 -0.43 -18.03 14.65
C GLU A 152 0.05 -16.58 14.86
N CYS A 153 -0.44 -15.91 15.90
CA CYS A 153 0.03 -14.56 16.21
C CYS A 153 1.46 -14.58 16.74
N ALA A 154 2.38 -13.97 16.01
CA ALA A 154 3.80 -13.94 16.38
C ALA A 154 4.09 -13.22 17.71
N SER A 155 3.12 -12.44 18.26
CA SER A 155 3.27 -11.76 19.54
C SER A 155 2.67 -12.52 20.73
N CYS A 156 1.48 -13.11 20.58
CA CYS A 156 0.77 -13.71 21.72
C CYS A 156 0.47 -15.20 21.53
N GLY A 157 0.88 -15.82 20.43
CA GLY A 157 0.75 -17.25 20.16
C GLY A 157 -0.69 -17.74 19.91
N ILE A 158 -1.68 -16.82 19.89
CA ILE A 158 -3.07 -17.22 19.64
C ILE A 158 -3.28 -17.58 18.18
N ASN A 159 -4.02 -18.64 17.90
CA ASN A 159 -4.41 -18.99 16.54
C ASN A 159 -5.49 -18.04 16.03
N LEU A 160 -5.22 -17.36 14.91
CA LEU A 160 -6.05 -16.34 14.30
C LEU A 160 -6.70 -16.84 13.02
N GLY A 161 -8.02 -16.81 12.94
CA GLY A 161 -8.75 -16.85 11.70
C GLY A 161 -8.70 -15.46 11.02
N VAL A 162 -8.10 -15.38 9.83
CA VAL A 162 -7.97 -14.13 9.07
C VAL A 162 -9.28 -13.82 8.37
N ARG A 163 -9.96 -12.76 8.81
CA ARG A 163 -11.26 -12.38 8.27
C ARG A 163 -11.10 -11.71 6.90
N GLN A 164 -12.06 -11.96 6.00
CA GLN A 164 -12.19 -11.21 4.74
C GLN A 164 -12.74 -9.80 5.01
N HIS A 165 -12.15 -9.14 5.99
CA HIS A 165 -12.47 -7.78 6.40
C HIS A 165 -11.18 -7.01 6.60
N PHE A 166 -10.97 -6.00 5.76
CA PHE A 166 -9.80 -5.13 5.83
C PHE A 166 -10.16 -3.82 6.54
N SER A 167 -9.46 -3.52 7.61
CA SER A 167 -9.59 -2.24 8.31
C SER A 167 -8.68 -1.18 7.68
N ARG A 168 -9.28 -0.24 6.95
CA ARG A 168 -8.52 0.88 6.37
C ARG A 168 -7.85 1.76 7.43
N ARG A 169 -8.43 1.84 8.63
CA ARG A 169 -7.86 2.59 9.75
C ARG A 169 -6.57 1.98 10.28
N VAL A 170 -6.51 0.66 10.33
CA VAL A 170 -5.33 -0.09 10.80
C VAL A 170 -4.39 -0.41 9.64
N GLY A 171 -4.91 -0.46 8.41
CA GLY A 171 -4.16 -0.90 7.23
C GLY A 171 -3.90 -2.41 7.24
N ALA A 172 -4.83 -3.20 7.79
CA ALA A 172 -4.63 -4.63 8.00
C ALA A 172 -5.95 -5.42 7.94
N TYR A 173 -5.86 -6.71 7.65
CA TYR A 173 -6.94 -7.68 7.86
C TYR A 173 -7.13 -7.94 9.35
N LEU A 174 -8.36 -8.21 9.78
CA LEU A 174 -8.63 -8.54 11.17
C LEU A 174 -8.39 -10.05 11.41
N GLY A 175 -7.47 -10.35 12.30
CA GLY A 175 -7.23 -11.68 12.84
C GLY A 175 -7.97 -11.84 14.16
N VAL A 176 -8.97 -12.71 14.21
CA VAL A 176 -9.73 -13.06 15.41
C VAL A 176 -9.36 -14.48 15.86
N CYS A 177 -9.54 -14.81 17.14
CA CYS A 177 -9.30 -16.17 17.60
C CYS A 177 -10.09 -17.17 16.75
N ALA A 178 -9.39 -18.15 16.17
CA ALA A 178 -9.98 -19.14 15.25
C ALA A 178 -10.87 -20.11 16.02
N ASP A 179 -10.42 -20.57 17.20
CA ASP A 179 -11.13 -21.47 18.09
C ASP A 179 -11.02 -20.94 19.53
N PRO A 180 -12.06 -20.28 20.06
CA PRO A 180 -12.05 -19.76 21.41
C PRO A 180 -11.86 -20.81 22.53
N ASP A 181 -12.26 -22.07 22.27
CA ASP A 181 -12.10 -23.17 23.21
C ASP A 181 -10.68 -23.73 23.24
N ARG A 182 -9.94 -23.49 22.13
CA ARG A 182 -8.55 -23.94 21.92
C ARG A 182 -7.68 -22.87 21.26
N PRO A 183 -7.47 -21.74 21.91
CA PRO A 183 -6.89 -20.54 21.27
C PRO A 183 -5.43 -20.69 20.84
N TYR A 184 -4.70 -21.66 21.41
CA TYR A 184 -3.26 -21.88 21.15
C TYR A 184 -2.99 -23.19 20.40
N GLN A 185 -3.94 -23.72 19.64
CA GLN A 185 -3.67 -24.83 18.73
C GLN A 185 -3.00 -24.34 17.45
N GLU A 186 -2.22 -25.25 16.82
CA GLU A 186 -1.61 -24.95 15.53
C GLU A 186 -2.66 -24.57 14.48
N PRO A 187 -2.34 -23.58 13.61
CA PRO A 187 -3.23 -23.16 12.52
C PRO A 187 -3.57 -24.34 11.60
N ARG A 188 -4.80 -24.39 11.13
CA ARG A 188 -5.19 -25.35 10.12
C ARG A 188 -4.64 -24.92 8.76
N ALA A 189 -3.95 -25.85 8.08
CA ALA A 189 -3.39 -25.65 6.76
C ALA A 189 -4.48 -25.47 5.67
#